data_0b3372cb8f853352ef9dbed0294206a9
#
_entry.id   0b3372cb8f853352ef9dbed0294206a9
#
_cell.length_a   1.000
_cell.length_b   1.000
_cell.length_c   1.000
_cell.angle_alpha   90.00
_cell.angle_beta   90.00
_cell.angle_gamma   90.00
#
_symmetry.space_group_name_H-M   'P 1'
#
loop_
_entity.id
_entity.type
_entity.pdbx_description
1 polymer ?
#
loop_
_entity_poly.entity_id
_entity_poly.type
_entity_poly.pdbx_seq_one_letter_code
_entity_poly.pdbx_strand_id
1 'polypeptide(L)'
;ILVARALFPDTPQVAVFDTAFHQTMPRAAYRYAIPDYLYREHGVRRYGFHGTSHHYVGRRAADLIGKPFGRCNLITLHLGNGASATAIQGGSSIDTSMGMTPLEGLVMGTRCGDIDPAVPFYLSKHLGLDNSTLENLLNRQSGLLGLCGDNDMREIQRRADDGDEAAELALGVTAHRLKKYIGAYL
;
A
#
# COMPACT_ATOMS: atom_id res chain seq x y z
N ILE A 1 16.86 -3.04 -17.59
CA ILE A 1 17.51 -1.84 -18.17
C ILE A 1 18.55 -2.23 -19.21
N LEU A 2 19.58 -3.05 -18.87
CA LEU A 2 20.64 -3.42 -19.84
C LEU A 2 20.10 -4.08 -21.10
N VAL A 3 19.15 -5.01 -20.98
CA VAL A 3 18.47 -5.65 -22.12
C VAL A 3 17.72 -4.63 -22.99
N ALA A 4 16.97 -3.73 -22.37
CA ALA A 4 16.25 -2.69 -23.10
C ALA A 4 17.20 -1.76 -23.87
N ARG A 5 18.32 -1.36 -23.26
CA ARG A 5 19.35 -0.55 -23.93
C ARG A 5 20.03 -1.30 -25.10
N ALA A 6 20.22 -2.60 -24.96
CA ALA A 6 20.80 -3.41 -26.05
C ALA A 6 19.83 -3.57 -27.23
N LEU A 7 18.54 -3.73 -26.97
CA LEU A 7 17.51 -3.87 -28.00
C LEU A 7 17.09 -2.54 -28.65
N PHE A 8 17.18 -1.44 -27.90
CA PHE A 8 16.76 -0.09 -28.34
C PHE A 8 17.85 0.94 -28.02
N PRO A 9 19.03 0.87 -28.70
CA PRO A 9 20.19 1.68 -28.34
C PRO A 9 19.96 3.19 -28.54
N ASP A 10 19.18 3.57 -29.56
CA ASP A 10 18.91 4.97 -29.90
C ASP A 10 17.66 5.53 -29.22
N THR A 11 16.95 4.72 -28.41
CA THR A 11 15.75 5.16 -27.72
C THR A 11 16.09 5.69 -26.32
N PRO A 12 15.70 6.93 -25.96
CA PRO A 12 15.87 7.43 -24.61
C PRO A 12 15.23 6.51 -23.55
N GLN A 13 15.99 6.17 -22.53
CA GLN A 13 15.53 5.32 -21.42
C GLN A 13 15.20 6.23 -20.24
N VAL A 14 13.93 6.27 -19.83
CA VAL A 14 13.45 7.07 -18.71
C VAL A 14 12.98 6.14 -17.58
N ALA A 15 13.54 6.32 -16.38
CA ALA A 15 13.08 5.61 -15.18
C ALA A 15 11.93 6.40 -14.53
N VAL A 16 10.82 5.72 -14.29
CA VAL A 16 9.69 6.25 -13.52
C VAL A 16 9.63 5.47 -12.20
N PHE A 17 9.89 6.17 -11.09
CA PHE A 17 9.92 5.53 -9.77
C PHE A 17 8.53 5.61 -9.13
N ASP A 18 8.02 4.47 -8.72
CA ASP A 18 6.71 4.32 -8.08
C ASP A 18 6.61 5.04 -6.72
N THR A 19 7.76 5.34 -6.12
CA THR A 19 7.88 6.08 -4.85
C THR A 19 8.04 7.60 -5.03
N ALA A 20 8.23 8.10 -6.25
CA ALA A 20 8.64 9.49 -6.49
C ALA A 20 7.62 10.52 -5.98
N PHE A 21 6.33 10.27 -6.16
CA PHE A 21 5.27 11.18 -5.69
C PHE A 21 5.26 11.36 -4.17
N HIS A 22 5.68 10.33 -3.42
CA HIS A 22 5.70 10.34 -1.96
C HIS A 22 6.94 11.00 -1.34
N GLN A 23 7.88 11.48 -2.15
CA GLN A 23 9.07 12.17 -1.63
C GLN A 23 8.75 13.53 -1.01
N THR A 24 7.56 14.05 -1.24
CA THR A 24 7.05 15.29 -0.62
C THR A 24 6.53 15.09 0.81
N MET A 25 6.44 13.86 1.31
CA MET A 25 6.00 13.60 2.68
C MET A 25 6.89 14.31 3.71
N PRO A 26 6.28 14.96 4.73
CA PRO A 26 7.04 15.57 5.82
C PRO A 26 7.76 14.52 6.67
N ARG A 27 8.84 14.94 7.35
CA ARG A 27 9.66 14.03 8.18
C ARG A 27 8.85 13.23 9.20
N ALA A 28 7.85 13.86 9.81
CA ALA A 28 6.99 13.21 10.80
C ALA A 28 6.15 12.06 10.20
N ALA A 29 5.78 12.12 8.92
CA ALA A 29 4.99 11.09 8.25
C ALA A 29 5.85 9.91 7.74
N TYR A 30 7.08 10.17 7.31
CA TYR A 30 7.92 9.09 6.78
C TYR A 30 8.84 8.40 7.80
N ARG A 31 9.03 8.97 9.01
CA ARG A 31 9.90 8.37 10.04
C ARG A 31 9.13 7.34 10.85
N TYR A 32 9.75 6.18 11.02
CA TYR A 32 9.31 5.23 12.03
C TYR A 32 9.87 5.58 13.40
N ALA A 33 9.13 5.30 14.47
CA ALA A 33 9.54 5.51 15.86
C ALA A 33 10.46 4.37 16.34
N ILE A 34 11.59 4.21 15.67
CA ILE A 34 12.66 3.24 15.93
C ILE A 34 14.01 3.97 16.04
N PRO A 35 15.09 3.34 16.54
CA PRO A 35 16.38 4.01 16.69
C PRO A 35 16.86 4.75 15.46
N ASP A 36 17.30 6.00 15.62
CA ASP A 36 17.59 6.95 14.54
C ASP A 36 18.70 6.48 13.58
N TYR A 37 19.66 5.68 14.07
CA TYR A 37 20.70 5.12 13.22
C TYR A 37 20.15 4.22 12.08
N LEU A 38 19.02 3.53 12.31
CA LEU A 38 18.38 2.71 11.27
C LEU A 38 17.93 3.56 10.08
N TYR A 39 17.50 4.78 10.34
CA TYR A 39 17.22 5.71 9.26
C TYR A 39 18.49 6.28 8.61
N ARG A 40 19.45 6.76 9.45
CA ARG A 40 20.62 7.46 8.93
C ARG A 40 21.57 6.57 8.14
N GLU A 41 21.78 5.35 8.62
CA GLU A 41 22.77 4.42 8.09
C GLU A 41 22.18 3.42 7.12
N HIS A 42 20.90 3.06 7.31
CA HIS A 42 20.24 2.00 6.56
C HIS A 42 19.03 2.47 5.75
N GLY A 43 18.66 3.75 5.82
CA GLY A 43 17.54 4.31 5.06
C GLY A 43 16.16 3.75 5.45
N VAL A 44 16.00 3.23 6.68
CA VAL A 44 14.73 2.65 7.14
C VAL A 44 13.73 3.77 7.38
N ARG A 45 12.77 3.90 6.46
CA ARG A 45 11.71 4.90 6.48
C ARG A 45 10.52 4.43 5.64
N ARG A 46 9.38 5.12 5.74
CA ARG A 46 8.28 5.00 4.79
C ARG A 46 8.68 5.62 3.45
N TYR A 47 8.55 4.88 2.36
CA TYR A 47 8.74 5.35 0.98
C TYR A 47 7.40 5.53 0.26
N GLY A 48 6.43 4.67 0.53
CA GLY A 48 5.17 4.61 -0.18
C GLY A 48 5.32 4.02 -1.59
N PHE A 49 4.20 3.61 -2.17
CA PHE A 49 4.15 3.00 -3.51
C PHE A 49 2.88 3.46 -4.24
N HIS A 50 2.71 3.01 -5.49
CA HIS A 50 1.64 3.45 -6.37
C HIS A 50 1.63 4.98 -6.62
N GLY A 51 2.78 5.64 -6.45
CA GLY A 51 2.90 7.09 -6.54
C GLY A 51 2.45 7.66 -7.88
N THR A 52 2.78 6.99 -8.99
CA THR A 52 2.32 7.36 -10.34
C THR A 52 0.78 7.32 -10.43
N SER A 53 0.15 6.28 -9.85
CA SER A 53 -1.30 6.14 -9.81
C SER A 53 -1.94 7.24 -8.97
N HIS A 54 -1.47 7.45 -7.73
CA HIS A 54 -2.00 8.49 -6.85
C HIS A 54 -1.87 9.89 -7.44
N HIS A 55 -0.72 10.21 -8.04
CA HIS A 55 -0.50 11.49 -8.71
C HIS A 55 -1.46 11.67 -9.89
N TYR A 56 -1.58 10.66 -10.76
CA TYR A 56 -2.48 10.70 -11.91
C TYR A 56 -3.94 10.88 -11.51
N VAL A 57 -4.44 10.03 -10.59
CA VAL A 57 -5.83 10.09 -10.12
C VAL A 57 -6.12 11.40 -9.41
N GLY A 58 -5.18 11.90 -8.59
CA GLY A 58 -5.32 13.20 -7.92
C GLY A 58 -5.44 14.36 -8.91
N ARG A 59 -4.63 14.38 -9.98
CA ARG A 59 -4.75 15.38 -11.05
C ARG A 59 -6.07 15.27 -11.79
N ARG A 60 -6.50 14.07 -12.16
CA ARG A 60 -7.79 13.86 -12.82
C ARG A 60 -8.97 14.28 -11.95
N ALA A 61 -8.91 14.03 -10.64
CA ALA A 61 -9.91 14.52 -9.71
C ALA A 61 -9.95 16.05 -9.66
N ALA A 62 -8.78 16.71 -9.63
CA ALA A 62 -8.68 18.17 -9.66
C ALA A 62 -9.30 18.76 -10.95
N ASP A 63 -9.00 18.15 -12.11
CA ASP A 63 -9.59 18.54 -13.39
C ASP A 63 -11.14 18.43 -13.36
N LEU A 64 -11.66 17.31 -12.83
CA LEU A 64 -13.13 17.08 -12.74
C LEU A 64 -13.84 18.09 -11.85
N ILE A 65 -13.23 18.55 -10.75
CA ILE A 65 -13.79 19.56 -9.86
C ILE A 65 -13.45 21.00 -10.29
N GLY A 66 -12.76 21.18 -11.41
CA GLY A 66 -12.41 22.49 -11.97
C GLY A 66 -11.45 23.31 -11.10
N LYS A 67 -10.53 22.66 -10.37
CA LYS A 67 -9.55 23.33 -9.50
C LYS A 67 -8.10 23.00 -9.91
N PRO A 68 -7.16 23.95 -9.79
CA PRO A 68 -5.74 23.63 -9.95
C PRO A 68 -5.32 22.56 -8.92
N PHE A 69 -4.57 21.54 -9.36
CA PHE A 69 -4.13 20.43 -8.49
C PHE A 69 -3.41 20.92 -7.22
N GLY A 70 -2.56 21.95 -7.35
CA GLY A 70 -1.86 22.58 -6.22
C GLY A 70 -2.78 23.30 -5.20
N ARG A 71 -4.10 23.35 -5.43
CA ARG A 71 -5.10 23.88 -4.49
C ARG A 71 -6.08 22.83 -3.99
N CYS A 72 -5.81 21.56 -4.27
CA CYS A 72 -6.67 20.44 -3.88
C CYS A 72 -6.12 19.72 -2.66
N ASN A 73 -7.03 19.38 -1.73
CA ASN A 73 -6.79 18.41 -0.69
C ASN A 73 -7.65 17.18 -1.01
N LEU A 74 -7.02 16.04 -1.14
CA LEU A 74 -7.65 14.82 -1.65
C LEU A 74 -7.16 13.61 -0.87
N ILE A 75 -8.01 12.61 -0.76
CA ILE A 75 -7.62 11.26 -0.38
C ILE A 75 -7.81 10.40 -1.63
N THR A 76 -6.75 9.78 -2.09
CA THR A 76 -6.80 8.88 -3.25
C THR A 76 -6.61 7.44 -2.81
N LEU A 77 -7.36 6.54 -3.44
CA LEU A 77 -7.32 5.11 -3.18
C LEU A 77 -6.89 4.38 -4.45
N HIS A 78 -5.87 3.54 -4.34
CA HIS A 78 -5.48 2.56 -5.35
C HIS A 78 -5.91 1.19 -4.85
N LEU A 79 -6.93 0.60 -5.43
CA LEU A 79 -7.55 -0.65 -4.96
C LEU A 79 -7.42 -1.74 -6.02
N GLY A 80 -6.22 -2.30 -6.14
CA GLY A 80 -5.91 -3.46 -6.96
C GLY A 80 -5.59 -4.68 -6.10
N ASN A 81 -4.88 -5.68 -6.65
CA ASN A 81 -4.33 -6.78 -5.85
C ASN A 81 -3.33 -6.27 -4.79
N GLY A 82 -2.52 -5.24 -5.13
CA GLY A 82 -1.92 -4.33 -4.17
C GLY A 82 -2.86 -3.15 -3.94
N ALA A 83 -2.97 -2.66 -2.70
CA ALA A 83 -3.86 -1.55 -2.36
C ALA A 83 -3.18 -0.52 -1.46
N SER A 84 -3.44 0.76 -1.71
CA SER A 84 -2.96 1.85 -0.85
C SER A 84 -3.91 3.04 -0.83
N ALA A 85 -3.80 3.83 0.23
CA ALA A 85 -4.44 5.14 0.38
C ALA A 85 -3.36 6.21 0.49
N THR A 86 -3.62 7.40 -0.03
CA THR A 86 -2.67 8.54 0.04
C THR A 86 -3.43 9.81 0.36
N ALA A 87 -2.94 10.55 1.35
CA ALA A 87 -3.36 11.92 1.66
C ALA A 87 -2.57 12.90 0.78
N ILE A 88 -3.28 13.75 0.06
CA ILE A 88 -2.72 14.78 -0.81
C ILE A 88 -3.17 16.15 -0.28
N GLN A 89 -2.23 17.03 0.00
CA GLN A 89 -2.50 18.41 0.38
C GLN A 89 -1.75 19.35 -0.56
N GLY A 90 -2.50 20.31 -1.14
CA GLY A 90 -1.91 21.26 -2.07
C GLY A 90 -1.19 20.60 -3.25
N GLY A 91 -1.70 19.44 -3.74
CA GLY A 91 -1.11 18.68 -4.83
C GLY A 91 0.12 17.82 -4.46
N SER A 92 0.53 17.82 -3.20
CA SER A 92 1.67 17.05 -2.68
C SER A 92 1.21 15.89 -1.81
N SER A 93 1.87 14.74 -1.92
CA SER A 93 1.66 13.61 -1.00
C SER A 93 2.19 13.98 0.39
N ILE A 94 1.33 13.92 1.41
CA ILE A 94 1.69 14.22 2.80
C ILE A 94 1.69 12.98 3.69
N ASP A 95 1.00 11.92 3.29
CA ASP A 95 1.03 10.61 3.92
C ASP A 95 0.54 9.54 2.95
N THR A 96 0.94 8.29 3.18
CA THR A 96 0.48 7.14 2.40
C THR A 96 0.51 5.87 3.25
N SER A 97 -0.37 4.92 2.94
CA SER A 97 -0.56 3.71 3.75
C SER A 97 0.55 2.67 3.60
N MET A 98 1.19 2.55 2.43
CA MET A 98 2.32 1.66 2.24
C MET A 98 3.58 2.25 2.87
N GLY A 99 4.43 1.39 3.43
CA GLY A 99 5.57 1.77 4.24
C GLY A 99 6.91 1.74 3.52
N MET A 100 7.90 1.15 4.18
CA MET A 100 9.21 0.85 3.60
C MET A 100 9.09 -0.14 2.44
N THR A 101 8.14 -1.05 2.55
CA THR A 101 7.79 -2.05 1.54
C THR A 101 6.29 -1.93 1.21
N PRO A 102 5.80 -2.54 0.11
CA PRO A 102 4.38 -2.54 -0.21
C PRO A 102 3.56 -3.56 0.61
N LEU A 103 4.00 -3.90 1.84
CA LEU A 103 3.31 -4.82 2.75
C LEU A 103 2.41 -4.10 3.76
N GLU A 104 2.89 -2.98 4.34
CA GLU A 104 2.17 -2.16 5.32
C GLU A 104 0.92 -1.51 4.70
N GLY A 105 -0.12 -1.29 5.51
CA GLY A 105 -1.28 -0.48 5.13
C GLY A 105 -2.58 -1.24 5.03
N LEU A 106 -3.26 -1.08 3.89
CA LEU A 106 -4.57 -1.69 3.62
C LEU A 106 -4.49 -3.21 3.54
N VAL A 107 -5.62 -3.88 3.78
CA VAL A 107 -5.78 -5.29 3.41
C VAL A 107 -5.72 -5.39 1.88
N MET A 108 -4.97 -6.35 1.37
CA MET A 108 -4.75 -6.52 -0.07
C MET A 108 -5.19 -7.93 -0.51
N GLY A 109 -5.06 -8.24 -1.79
CA GLY A 109 -5.45 -9.57 -2.29
C GLY A 109 -4.73 -10.71 -1.58
N THR A 110 -3.39 -10.59 -1.42
CA THR A 110 -2.55 -11.64 -0.82
C THR A 110 -1.66 -11.15 0.33
N ARG A 111 -1.61 -9.83 0.59
CA ARG A 111 -0.78 -9.20 1.64
C ARG A 111 -1.63 -8.80 2.82
N CYS A 112 -1.09 -8.99 4.02
CA CYS A 112 -1.83 -8.75 5.26
C CYS A 112 -2.18 -7.26 5.52
N GLY A 113 -1.42 -6.31 4.98
CA GLY A 113 -1.47 -4.93 5.44
C GLY A 113 -0.95 -4.78 6.87
N ASP A 114 -1.50 -3.81 7.62
CA ASP A 114 -1.10 -3.58 9.00
C ASP A 114 -1.41 -4.77 9.91
N ILE A 115 -0.41 -5.18 10.65
CA ILE A 115 -0.52 -6.13 11.77
C ILE A 115 0.29 -5.60 12.95
N ASP A 116 0.12 -6.18 14.13
CA ASP A 116 1.03 -5.96 15.24
C ASP A 116 2.43 -6.46 14.87
N PRO A 117 3.48 -5.63 14.99
CA PRO A 117 4.87 -6.03 14.70
C PRO A 117 5.35 -7.24 15.49
N ALA A 118 4.71 -7.57 16.62
CA ALA A 118 5.05 -8.76 17.41
C ALA A 118 4.52 -10.07 16.81
N VAL A 119 3.55 -10.02 15.88
CA VAL A 119 2.98 -11.24 15.27
C VAL A 119 4.05 -12.13 14.60
N PRO A 120 4.98 -11.62 13.77
CA PRO A 120 6.04 -12.44 13.20
C PRO A 120 6.90 -13.14 14.26
N PHE A 121 7.25 -12.45 15.34
CA PHE A 121 8.04 -13.04 16.43
C PHE A 121 7.26 -14.11 17.19
N TYR A 122 5.96 -13.90 17.39
CA TYR A 122 5.08 -14.90 18.00
C TYR A 122 5.01 -16.17 17.14
N LEU A 123 4.77 -16.03 15.84
CA LEU A 123 4.69 -17.15 14.90
C LEU A 123 6.02 -17.91 14.80
N SER A 124 7.15 -17.20 14.73
CA SER A 124 8.47 -17.83 14.74
C SER A 124 8.70 -18.65 16.01
N LYS A 125 8.39 -18.07 17.17
CA LYS A 125 8.60 -18.72 18.48
C LYS A 125 7.72 -19.94 18.70
N HIS A 126 6.43 -19.85 18.34
CA HIS A 126 5.43 -20.87 18.69
C HIS A 126 5.17 -21.90 17.59
N LEU A 127 5.38 -21.54 16.32
CA LEU A 127 5.18 -22.41 15.19
C LEU A 127 6.50 -22.80 14.48
N GLY A 128 7.64 -22.26 14.95
CA GLY A 128 8.95 -22.58 14.36
C GLY A 128 9.16 -22.02 12.95
N LEU A 129 8.37 -21.00 12.54
CA LEU A 129 8.47 -20.43 11.19
C LEU A 129 9.73 -19.58 11.07
N ASP A 130 10.53 -19.83 10.03
CA ASP A 130 11.68 -19.02 9.70
C ASP A 130 11.29 -17.70 8.99
N ASN A 131 12.25 -16.79 8.80
CA ASN A 131 12.00 -15.49 8.19
C ASN A 131 11.46 -15.61 6.76
N SER A 132 11.92 -16.56 5.96
CA SER A 132 11.49 -16.72 4.58
C SER A 132 10.04 -17.21 4.48
N THR A 133 9.67 -18.12 5.36
CA THR A 133 8.30 -18.62 5.50
C THR A 133 7.36 -17.52 5.98
N LEU A 134 7.78 -16.70 6.96
CA LEU A 134 7.01 -15.56 7.45
C LEU A 134 6.84 -14.50 6.37
N GLU A 135 7.89 -14.18 5.61
CA GLU A 135 7.81 -13.25 4.51
C GLU A 135 6.81 -13.73 3.44
N ASN A 136 6.88 -15.01 3.07
CA ASN A 136 5.94 -15.60 2.11
C ASN A 136 4.50 -15.61 2.65
N LEU A 137 4.30 -15.98 3.92
CA LEU A 137 3.00 -15.97 4.58
C LEU A 137 2.34 -14.59 4.50
N LEU A 138 3.05 -13.55 4.93
CA LEU A 138 2.50 -12.19 5.03
C LEU A 138 2.30 -11.52 3.66
N ASN A 139 3.11 -11.85 2.65
CA ASN A 139 3.04 -11.24 1.33
C ASN A 139 2.17 -12.01 0.32
N ARG A 140 2.04 -13.34 0.46
CA ARG A 140 1.45 -14.19 -0.58
C ARG A 140 0.30 -15.08 -0.12
N GLN A 141 0.12 -15.28 1.18
CA GLN A 141 -0.87 -16.20 1.75
C GLN A 141 -1.81 -15.52 2.75
N SER A 142 -1.76 -14.20 2.83
CA SER A 142 -2.56 -13.37 3.73
C SER A 142 -3.58 -12.52 2.97
N GLY A 143 -4.05 -11.44 3.55
CA GLY A 143 -5.03 -10.56 2.93
C GLY A 143 -6.37 -11.25 2.69
N LEU A 144 -7.04 -10.90 1.61
CA LEU A 144 -8.31 -11.52 1.22
C LEU A 144 -8.16 -13.04 1.04
N LEU A 145 -7.10 -13.47 0.34
CA LEU A 145 -6.79 -14.88 0.15
C LEU A 145 -6.70 -15.63 1.48
N GLY A 146 -5.99 -15.04 2.46
CA GLY A 146 -5.84 -15.64 3.79
C GLY A 146 -7.12 -15.67 4.62
N LEU A 147 -8.02 -14.71 4.41
CA LEU A 147 -9.27 -14.59 5.17
C LEU A 147 -10.39 -15.50 4.62
N CYS A 148 -10.52 -15.60 3.30
CA CYS A 148 -11.65 -16.32 2.67
C CYS A 148 -11.27 -17.27 1.53
N GLY A 149 -9.97 -17.49 1.31
CA GLY A 149 -9.48 -18.44 0.29
C GLY A 149 -9.54 -17.92 -1.14
N ASP A 150 -9.84 -16.65 -1.35
CA ASP A 150 -9.89 -16.00 -2.66
C ASP A 150 -9.36 -14.57 -2.59
N ASN A 151 -8.91 -14.01 -3.73
CA ASN A 151 -8.47 -12.63 -3.86
C ASN A 151 -9.15 -11.87 -5.03
N ASP A 152 -10.08 -12.50 -5.74
CA ASP A 152 -10.95 -11.80 -6.71
C ASP A 152 -12.14 -11.18 -5.96
N MET A 153 -12.14 -9.85 -5.86
CA MET A 153 -13.16 -9.09 -5.15
C MET A 153 -14.58 -9.36 -5.68
N ARG A 154 -14.73 -9.66 -6.96
CA ARG A 154 -16.04 -9.95 -7.59
C ARG A 154 -16.58 -11.28 -7.08
N GLU A 155 -15.70 -12.29 -6.98
CA GLU A 155 -16.08 -13.61 -6.48
C GLU A 155 -16.34 -13.58 -4.97
N ILE A 156 -15.51 -12.81 -4.21
CA ILE A 156 -15.73 -12.62 -2.77
C ILE A 156 -17.06 -11.92 -2.53
N GLN A 157 -17.39 -10.86 -3.30
CA GLN A 157 -18.68 -10.18 -3.18
C GLN A 157 -19.85 -11.11 -3.48
N ARG A 158 -19.77 -11.88 -4.58
CA ARG A 158 -20.80 -12.86 -4.93
C ARG A 158 -21.02 -13.89 -3.82
N ARG A 159 -19.93 -14.44 -3.25
CA ARG A 159 -20.01 -15.40 -2.13
C ARG A 159 -20.61 -14.77 -0.87
N ALA A 160 -20.27 -13.53 -0.57
CA ALA A 160 -20.87 -12.83 0.56
C ALA A 160 -22.38 -12.60 0.36
N ASP A 161 -22.80 -12.23 -0.86
CA ASP A 161 -24.23 -12.05 -1.19
C ASP A 161 -25.00 -13.40 -1.09
N ASP A 162 -24.31 -14.51 -1.30
CA ASP A 162 -24.84 -15.88 -1.12
C ASP A 162 -24.77 -16.39 0.35
N GLY A 163 -24.29 -15.55 1.29
CA GLY A 163 -24.25 -15.84 2.73
C GLY A 163 -22.98 -16.58 3.21
N ASP A 164 -21.88 -16.51 2.47
CA ASP A 164 -20.58 -17.04 2.91
C ASP A 164 -19.95 -16.14 3.99
N GLU A 165 -19.97 -16.59 5.24
CA GLU A 165 -19.48 -15.84 6.40
C GLU A 165 -17.99 -15.45 6.29
N ALA A 166 -17.14 -16.27 5.66
CA ALA A 166 -15.72 -15.96 5.48
C ALA A 166 -15.55 -14.82 4.46
N ALA A 167 -16.34 -14.81 3.40
CA ALA A 167 -16.35 -13.73 2.41
C ALA A 167 -16.88 -12.42 3.01
N GLU A 168 -17.97 -12.47 3.77
CA GLU A 168 -18.51 -11.31 4.52
C GLU A 168 -17.47 -10.74 5.48
N LEU A 169 -16.80 -11.60 6.26
CA LEU A 169 -15.75 -11.18 7.17
C LEU A 169 -14.60 -10.50 6.43
N ALA A 170 -14.14 -11.06 5.31
CA ALA A 170 -13.05 -10.50 4.50
C ALA A 170 -13.38 -9.10 3.97
N LEU A 171 -14.62 -8.90 3.47
CA LEU A 171 -15.13 -7.58 3.07
C LEU A 171 -15.21 -6.62 4.27
N GLY A 172 -15.71 -7.09 5.40
CA GLY A 172 -15.83 -6.32 6.64
C GLY A 172 -14.47 -5.83 7.14
N VAL A 173 -13.46 -6.69 7.21
CA VAL A 173 -12.09 -6.35 7.62
C VAL A 173 -11.48 -5.33 6.65
N THR A 174 -11.68 -5.52 5.35
CA THR A 174 -11.18 -4.60 4.31
C THR A 174 -11.83 -3.22 4.43
N ALA A 175 -13.15 -3.16 4.56
CA ALA A 175 -13.88 -1.91 4.73
C ALA A 175 -13.50 -1.19 6.04
N HIS A 176 -13.32 -1.93 7.13
CA HIS A 176 -12.87 -1.37 8.40
C HIS A 176 -11.49 -0.71 8.29
N ARG A 177 -10.54 -1.38 7.63
CA ARG A 177 -9.19 -0.84 7.41
C ARG A 177 -9.21 0.41 6.52
N LEU A 178 -9.99 0.40 5.45
CA LEU A 178 -10.19 1.58 4.59
C LEU A 178 -10.76 2.77 5.37
N LYS A 179 -11.82 2.56 6.16
CA LYS A 179 -12.42 3.60 7.02
C LYS A 179 -11.40 4.19 7.98
N LYS A 180 -10.52 3.35 8.58
CA LYS A 180 -9.47 3.80 9.50
C LYS A 180 -8.49 4.76 8.79
N TYR A 181 -8.00 4.41 7.60
CA TYR A 181 -7.09 5.27 6.83
C TYR A 181 -7.74 6.55 6.35
N ILE A 182 -8.96 6.47 5.81
CA ILE A 182 -9.71 7.65 5.39
C ILE A 182 -9.93 8.59 6.59
N GLY A 183 -10.35 8.05 7.73
CA GLY A 183 -10.57 8.85 8.94
C GLY A 183 -9.29 9.48 9.52
N ALA A 184 -8.13 8.83 9.34
CA ALA A 184 -6.84 9.39 9.78
C ALA A 184 -6.33 10.51 8.85
N TYR A 185 -6.78 10.52 7.59
CA TYR A 185 -6.36 11.47 6.56
C TYR A 185 -7.28 12.69 6.42
N LEU A 186 -8.44 12.70 7.10
CA LEU A 186 -9.38 13.83 7.18
C LEU A 186 -8.93 14.86 8.20
#